data_5fe089c4368e75be169ee78b32580a88
#
_entry.id   5fe089c4368e75be169ee78b32580a88
#
_cell.length_a   1.000
_cell.length_b   1.000
_cell.length_c   1.000
_cell.angle_alpha   90.00
_cell.angle_beta   90.00
_cell.angle_gamma   90.00
#
_symmetry.space_group_name_H-M   'P 1'
#
loop_
_entity.id
_entity.type
_entity.pdbx_description
1 polymer ?
#
loop_
_entity_poly.entity_id
_entity_poly.type
_entity_poly.pdbx_seq_one_letter_code
_entity_poly.pdbx_strand_id
1 'polypeptide(L)'
;MRTVAIMMMLVSFMFAQSACSIYKAATQPPPADLQGIGIGTSRQELITRLGAPKFSDTDPQGRKQDAFEFQSGMHGASKARIILYLAADLFTICLAEIILWPMELTVMESAVCNGFATYDQSQKVETWNVSKKGGVQDC
;
A
#
# COMPACT_ATOMS: atom_id res chain seq x y z
N MET A 1 29.34 -9.89 36.16
CA MET A 1 28.01 -10.48 35.89
C MET A 1 26.99 -9.41 35.51
N ARG A 2 26.87 -8.32 36.29
CA ARG A 2 25.86 -7.25 36.02
C ARG A 2 26.06 -6.54 34.68
N THR A 3 27.31 -6.28 34.29
CA THR A 3 27.65 -5.63 33.01
C THR A 3 27.32 -6.53 31.81
N VAL A 4 27.62 -7.84 31.94
CA VAL A 4 27.29 -8.83 30.88
C VAL A 4 25.77 -8.96 30.69
N ALA A 5 25.03 -8.99 31.78
CA ALA A 5 23.55 -9.02 31.71
C ALA A 5 22.96 -7.77 31.05
N ILE A 6 23.49 -6.58 31.36
CA ILE A 6 23.07 -5.32 30.72
C ILE A 6 23.42 -5.34 29.22
N MET A 7 24.60 -5.78 28.85
CA MET A 7 25.01 -5.91 27.45
C MET A 7 24.12 -6.89 26.69
N MET A 8 23.81 -8.05 27.26
CA MET A 8 22.89 -9.01 26.65
C MET A 8 21.48 -8.44 26.49
N MET A 9 21.00 -7.68 27.45
CA MET A 9 19.69 -7.04 27.41
C MET A 9 19.64 -5.96 26.32
N LEU A 10 20.68 -5.14 26.19
CA LEU A 10 20.80 -4.12 25.13
C LEU A 10 20.86 -4.76 23.74
N VAL A 11 21.65 -5.81 23.59
CA VAL A 11 21.74 -6.55 22.31
C VAL A 11 20.39 -7.17 21.94
N SER A 12 19.70 -7.81 22.89
CA SER A 12 18.36 -8.37 22.65
C SER A 12 17.33 -7.30 22.30
N PHE A 13 17.42 -6.13 22.92
CA PHE A 13 16.55 -5.01 22.61
C PHE A 13 16.81 -4.46 21.21
N MET A 14 18.05 -4.36 20.76
CA MET A 14 18.41 -3.93 19.41
C MET A 14 17.89 -4.91 18.35
N PHE A 15 18.00 -6.22 18.58
CA PHE A 15 17.43 -7.23 17.67
C PHE A 15 15.90 -7.19 17.58
N ALA A 16 15.22 -6.82 18.66
CA ALA A 16 13.77 -6.69 18.65
C ALA A 16 13.28 -5.50 17.80
N GLN A 17 14.08 -4.46 17.65
CA GLN A 17 13.75 -3.29 16.82
C GLN A 17 13.89 -3.56 15.32
N SER A 18 14.86 -4.38 14.91
CA SER A 18 15.17 -4.70 13.50
C SER A 18 14.02 -5.40 12.76
N ALA A 19 13.04 -5.96 13.48
CA ALA A 19 11.92 -6.65 12.88
C ALA A 19 10.85 -5.71 12.31
N CYS A 20 10.86 -4.42 12.65
CA CYS A 20 9.74 -3.50 12.35
C CYS A 20 9.70 -3.07 10.87
N SER A 21 10.81 -2.64 10.28
CA SER A 21 10.84 -2.23 8.87
C SER A 21 10.69 -3.42 7.93
N ILE A 22 11.34 -4.54 8.26
CA ILE A 22 11.21 -5.78 7.50
C ILE A 22 9.76 -6.28 7.54
N TYR A 23 9.14 -6.30 8.72
CA TYR A 23 7.74 -6.70 8.87
C TYR A 23 6.81 -5.79 8.07
N LYS A 24 6.98 -4.46 8.15
CA LYS A 24 6.19 -3.48 7.41
C LYS A 24 6.34 -3.69 5.89
N ALA A 25 7.57 -3.86 5.39
CA ALA A 25 7.84 -4.14 3.99
C ALA A 25 7.25 -5.49 3.52
N ALA A 26 7.30 -6.52 4.37
CA ALA A 26 6.79 -7.85 4.06
C ALA A 26 5.26 -7.94 4.07
N THR A 27 4.59 -7.12 4.88
CA THR A 27 3.14 -7.15 5.05
C THR A 27 2.41 -6.11 4.19
N GLN A 28 3.14 -5.36 3.34
CA GLN A 28 2.48 -4.47 2.39
C GLN A 28 1.58 -5.26 1.45
N PRO A 29 0.30 -4.86 1.30
CA PRO A 29 -0.59 -5.52 0.37
C PRO A 29 -0.12 -5.35 -1.07
N PRO A 30 -0.43 -6.33 -1.94
CA PRO A 30 -0.10 -6.21 -3.36
C PRO A 30 -0.83 -5.01 -3.97
N PRO A 31 -0.23 -4.38 -5.01
CA PRO A 31 -0.90 -3.31 -5.74
C PRO A 31 -2.19 -3.84 -6.39
N ALA A 32 -3.19 -2.99 -6.47
CA ALA A 32 -4.39 -3.29 -7.23
C ALA A 32 -4.05 -3.44 -8.71
N ASP A 33 -4.63 -4.43 -9.36
CA ASP A 33 -4.49 -4.61 -10.81
C ASP A 33 -5.43 -3.66 -11.56
N LEU A 34 -4.86 -2.57 -12.06
CA LEU A 34 -5.57 -1.56 -12.84
C LEU A 34 -5.47 -1.79 -14.35
N GLN A 35 -4.75 -2.84 -14.80
CA GLN A 35 -4.56 -3.07 -16.23
C GLN A 35 -5.90 -3.36 -16.92
N GLY A 36 -6.22 -2.57 -17.93
CA GLY A 36 -7.46 -2.71 -18.69
C GLY A 36 -8.72 -2.20 -18.01
N ILE A 37 -8.61 -1.63 -16.78
CA ILE A 37 -9.72 -0.90 -16.17
C ILE A 37 -9.87 0.45 -16.88
N GLY A 38 -11.06 0.70 -17.42
CA GLY A 38 -11.36 1.93 -18.13
C GLY A 38 -12.79 1.95 -18.64
N ILE A 39 -13.06 2.87 -19.55
CA ILE A 39 -14.38 3.00 -20.20
C ILE A 39 -14.78 1.68 -20.83
N GLY A 40 -16.01 1.24 -20.56
CA GLY A 40 -16.57 -0.02 -21.06
C GLY A 40 -16.33 -1.25 -20.17
N THR A 41 -15.48 -1.15 -19.14
CA THR A 41 -15.31 -2.23 -18.15
C THR A 41 -16.62 -2.46 -17.37
N SER A 42 -16.97 -3.71 -17.12
CA SER A 42 -18.18 -4.00 -16.37
C SER A 42 -17.99 -3.69 -14.88
N ARG A 43 -19.08 -3.26 -14.22
CA ARG A 43 -19.10 -3.03 -12.77
C ARG A 43 -18.65 -4.27 -11.98
N GLN A 44 -19.08 -5.45 -12.42
CA GLN A 44 -18.71 -6.71 -11.78
C GLN A 44 -17.20 -6.97 -11.85
N GLU A 45 -16.57 -6.61 -12.94
CA GLU A 45 -15.12 -6.73 -13.12
C GLU A 45 -14.37 -5.79 -12.18
N LEU A 46 -14.83 -4.52 -12.05
CA LEU A 46 -14.25 -3.59 -11.08
C LEU A 46 -14.32 -4.15 -9.65
N ILE A 47 -15.48 -4.66 -9.25
CA ILE A 47 -15.67 -5.25 -7.92
C ILE A 47 -14.76 -6.48 -7.73
N THR A 48 -14.57 -7.29 -8.74
CA THR A 48 -13.70 -8.47 -8.66
C THR A 48 -12.23 -8.09 -8.47
N ARG A 49 -11.77 -7.02 -9.13
CA ARG A 49 -10.36 -6.59 -9.09
C ARG A 49 -10.03 -5.65 -7.92
N LEU A 50 -10.94 -4.73 -7.60
CA LEU A 50 -10.71 -3.68 -6.59
C LEU A 50 -11.38 -3.98 -5.24
N GLY A 51 -12.26 -4.98 -5.20
CA GLY A 51 -13.09 -5.29 -4.04
C GLY A 51 -14.39 -4.49 -4.03
N ALA A 52 -15.14 -4.63 -2.95
CA ALA A 52 -16.40 -3.91 -2.79
C ALA A 52 -16.19 -2.38 -2.75
N PRO A 53 -17.04 -1.59 -3.40
CA PRO A 53 -16.95 -0.14 -3.32
C PRO A 53 -17.17 0.32 -1.87
N LYS A 54 -16.42 1.34 -1.46
CA LYS A 54 -16.57 1.99 -0.14
C LYS A 54 -17.86 2.80 -0.07
N PHE A 55 -18.26 3.33 -1.20
CA PHE A 55 -19.46 4.13 -1.34
C PHE A 55 -20.10 3.82 -2.70
N SER A 56 -21.42 3.69 -2.71
CA SER A 56 -22.21 3.47 -3.92
C SER A 56 -23.44 4.35 -3.84
N ASP A 57 -23.67 5.15 -4.86
CA ASP A 57 -24.79 6.08 -4.94
C ASP A 57 -25.37 6.07 -6.36
N THR A 58 -26.49 6.79 -6.52
CA THR A 58 -27.13 7.00 -7.81
C THR A 58 -27.30 8.50 -8.01
N ASP A 59 -26.75 9.02 -9.11
CA ASP A 59 -26.85 10.44 -9.42
C ASP A 59 -28.31 10.85 -9.73
N PRO A 60 -28.62 12.16 -9.78
CA PRO A 60 -29.96 12.66 -10.11
C PRO A 60 -30.44 12.23 -11.50
N GLN A 61 -29.55 11.80 -12.38
CA GLN A 61 -29.85 11.28 -13.71
C GLN A 61 -30.11 9.76 -13.72
N GLY A 62 -30.08 9.10 -12.57
CA GLY A 62 -30.33 7.67 -12.41
C GLY A 62 -29.11 6.78 -12.74
N ARG A 63 -27.91 7.36 -12.92
CA ARG A 63 -26.67 6.61 -13.19
C ARG A 63 -26.02 6.17 -11.88
N LYS A 64 -25.61 4.91 -11.79
CA LYS A 64 -24.86 4.42 -10.65
C LYS A 64 -23.45 4.99 -10.61
N GLN A 65 -23.00 5.30 -9.40
CA GLN A 65 -21.65 5.77 -9.11
C GLN A 65 -21.08 4.95 -7.97
N ASP A 66 -19.86 4.45 -8.14
CA ASP A 66 -19.12 3.72 -7.12
C ASP A 66 -17.80 4.42 -6.82
N ALA A 67 -17.46 4.49 -5.55
CA ALA A 67 -16.15 4.93 -5.09
C ALA A 67 -15.38 3.74 -4.51
N PHE A 68 -14.21 3.47 -5.06
CA PHE A 68 -13.30 2.41 -4.63
C PHE A 68 -12.11 3.02 -3.91
N GLU A 69 -11.63 2.36 -2.87
CA GLU A 69 -10.37 2.66 -2.22
C GLU A 69 -9.45 1.45 -2.39
N PHE A 70 -8.31 1.67 -2.99
CA PHE A 70 -7.33 0.61 -3.24
C PHE A 70 -5.90 1.12 -3.04
N GLN A 71 -4.97 0.20 -2.93
CA GLN A 71 -3.57 0.56 -2.77
C GLN A 71 -2.82 0.45 -4.10
N SER A 72 -2.17 1.55 -4.50
CA SER A 72 -1.20 1.57 -5.58
C SER A 72 0.15 1.19 -5.00
N GLY A 73 0.33 -0.10 -4.69
CA GLY A 73 1.56 -0.58 -4.10
C GLY A 73 2.73 -0.52 -5.09
N MET A 74 3.94 -0.35 -4.57
CA MET A 74 5.16 -0.49 -5.36
C MET A 74 5.36 -1.96 -5.75
N HIS A 75 5.30 -2.25 -7.03
CA HIS A 75 5.60 -3.57 -7.59
C HIS A 75 7.00 -4.07 -7.21
N GLY A 76 7.12 -5.38 -6.94
CA GLY A 76 8.38 -6.15 -6.96
C GLY A 76 9.55 -5.63 -6.12
N ALA A 77 9.73 -4.33 -6.09
CA ALA A 77 10.78 -3.65 -5.34
C ALA A 77 10.65 -3.83 -3.81
N SER A 78 9.46 -4.11 -3.30
CA SER A 78 9.26 -4.38 -1.87
C SER A 78 9.98 -5.65 -1.41
N LYS A 79 10.01 -6.69 -2.23
CA LYS A 79 10.75 -7.93 -1.91
C LYS A 79 12.27 -7.71 -1.95
N ALA A 80 12.77 -6.94 -2.93
CA ALA A 80 14.20 -6.61 -3.00
C ALA A 80 14.64 -5.72 -1.83
N ARG A 81 13.76 -4.83 -1.35
CA ARG A 81 14.01 -3.99 -0.16
C ARG A 81 14.20 -4.81 1.11
N ILE A 82 13.45 -5.90 1.29
CA ILE A 82 13.61 -6.78 2.45
C ILE A 82 15.04 -7.31 2.52
N ILE A 83 15.60 -7.75 1.39
CA ILE A 83 16.98 -8.24 1.33
C ILE A 83 17.96 -7.11 1.63
N LEU A 84 17.72 -5.91 1.11
CA LEU A 84 18.55 -4.74 1.36
C LEU A 84 18.52 -4.33 2.84
N TYR A 85 17.35 -4.36 3.49
CA TYR A 85 17.20 -4.05 4.92
C TYR A 85 17.92 -5.06 5.78
N LEU A 86 17.77 -6.37 5.49
CA LEU A 86 18.51 -7.42 6.18
C LEU A 86 20.04 -7.23 6.06
N ALA A 87 20.52 -6.88 4.87
CA ALA A 87 21.93 -6.61 4.67
C ALA A 87 22.39 -5.36 5.44
N ALA A 88 21.61 -4.26 5.36
CA ALA A 88 21.93 -3.03 6.07
C ALA A 88 21.98 -3.24 7.58
N ASP A 89 21.01 -3.94 8.15
CA ASP A 89 20.94 -4.23 9.58
C ASP A 89 22.09 -5.11 10.04
N LEU A 90 22.48 -6.11 9.22
CA LEU A 90 23.62 -6.96 9.51
C LEU A 90 24.94 -6.16 9.53
N PHE A 91 25.15 -5.27 8.55
CA PHE A 91 26.37 -4.47 8.46
C PHE A 91 26.44 -3.34 9.50
N THR A 92 25.32 -2.78 9.90
CA THR A 92 25.29 -1.64 10.82
C THR A 92 24.91 -2.03 12.25
N ILE A 93 24.78 -3.32 12.54
CA ILE A 93 24.36 -3.85 13.86
C ILE A 93 23.02 -3.18 14.27
N CYS A 94 22.05 -3.21 13.34
CA CYS A 94 20.71 -2.64 13.50
C CYS A 94 20.64 -1.11 13.67
N LEU A 95 21.73 -0.37 13.49
CA LEU A 95 21.72 1.10 13.53
C LEU A 95 21.01 1.71 12.31
N ALA A 96 20.95 0.98 11.20
CA ALA A 96 20.22 1.41 10.01
C ALA A 96 18.72 1.62 10.26
N GLU A 97 18.12 0.93 11.22
CA GLU A 97 16.70 1.01 11.58
C GLU A 97 16.27 2.41 12.04
N ILE A 98 17.18 3.18 12.61
CA ILE A 98 16.91 4.58 13.03
C ILE A 98 16.50 5.43 11.82
N ILE A 99 17.00 5.10 10.64
CA ILE A 99 16.71 5.81 9.37
C ILE A 99 15.66 5.05 8.56
N LEU A 100 15.79 3.73 8.49
CA LEU A 100 14.94 2.88 7.63
C LEU A 100 13.49 2.86 8.12
N TRP A 101 13.25 2.81 9.42
CA TRP A 101 11.89 2.77 9.95
C TRP A 101 11.09 4.04 9.67
N PRO A 102 11.54 5.27 9.99
CA PRO A 102 10.80 6.47 9.61
C PRO A 102 10.67 6.63 8.09
N MET A 103 11.67 6.20 7.31
CA MET A 103 11.60 6.23 5.85
C MET A 103 10.51 5.27 5.31
N GLU A 104 10.35 4.09 5.89
CA GLU A 104 9.30 3.14 5.52
C GLU A 104 7.89 3.65 5.88
N LEU A 105 7.77 4.42 6.96
CA LEU A 105 6.50 5.02 7.38
C LEU A 105 6.08 6.25 6.57
N THR A 106 7.01 6.93 5.91
CA THR A 106 6.74 8.21 5.25
C THR A 106 6.89 8.15 3.74
N VAL A 107 8.02 7.64 3.26
CA VAL A 107 8.39 7.70 1.83
C VAL A 107 8.03 6.40 1.11
N MET A 108 8.13 5.26 1.81
CA MET A 108 7.96 3.94 1.22
C MET A 108 6.58 3.33 1.47
N GLU A 109 5.70 4.03 2.17
CA GLU A 109 4.32 3.59 2.37
C GLU A 109 3.57 3.56 1.03
N SER A 110 2.84 2.47 0.78
CA SER A 110 2.02 2.36 -0.42
C SER A 110 0.96 3.45 -0.45
N ALA A 111 0.85 4.16 -1.56
CA ALA A 111 -0.15 5.20 -1.72
C ALA A 111 -1.56 4.59 -1.73
N VAL A 112 -2.45 5.21 -0.97
CA VAL A 112 -3.88 4.90 -1.03
C VAL A 112 -4.51 5.74 -2.13
N CYS A 113 -5.19 5.08 -3.04
CA CYS A 113 -5.85 5.68 -4.19
C CYS A 113 -7.36 5.55 -4.09
N ASN A 114 -8.05 6.54 -4.61
CA ASN A 114 -9.49 6.52 -4.77
C ASN A 114 -9.83 6.45 -6.26
N GLY A 115 -10.63 5.46 -6.64
CA GLY A 115 -11.19 5.33 -7.97
C GLY A 115 -12.67 5.68 -7.96
N PHE A 116 -13.11 6.54 -8.87
CA PHE A 116 -14.51 6.90 -9.04
C PHE A 116 -14.99 6.40 -10.40
N ALA A 117 -16.00 5.55 -10.39
CA ALA A 117 -16.64 5.02 -11.58
C ALA A 117 -18.08 5.50 -11.68
N THR A 118 -18.48 6.02 -12.84
CA THR A 118 -19.89 6.23 -13.18
C THR A 118 -20.26 5.21 -14.25
N TYR A 119 -21.44 4.63 -14.17
CA TYR A 119 -21.88 3.56 -15.05
C TYR A 119 -23.04 3.99 -15.93
N ASP A 120 -23.07 3.42 -17.14
CA ASP A 120 -24.21 3.49 -18.03
C ASP A 120 -25.35 2.55 -17.57
N GLN A 121 -26.47 2.53 -18.32
CA GLN A 121 -27.61 1.66 -18.04
C GLN A 121 -27.27 0.15 -18.17
N SER A 122 -26.20 -0.19 -18.88
CA SER A 122 -25.71 -1.57 -19.03
C SER A 122 -24.70 -1.99 -17.95
N GLN A 123 -24.52 -1.19 -16.90
CA GLN A 123 -23.56 -1.43 -15.83
C GLN A 123 -22.11 -1.45 -16.33
N LYS A 124 -21.81 -0.71 -17.40
CA LYS A 124 -20.44 -0.49 -17.90
C LYS A 124 -19.96 0.89 -17.54
N VAL A 125 -18.66 0.99 -17.28
CA VAL A 125 -18.00 2.24 -16.92
C VAL A 125 -18.12 3.24 -18.06
N GLU A 126 -18.76 4.36 -17.80
CA GLU A 126 -18.84 5.53 -18.68
C GLU A 126 -17.69 6.50 -18.37
N THR A 127 -17.42 6.74 -17.07
CA THR A 127 -16.29 7.55 -16.64
C THR A 127 -15.50 6.85 -15.56
N TRP A 128 -14.17 6.95 -15.64
CA TRP A 128 -13.24 6.39 -14.67
C TRP A 128 -12.19 7.43 -14.31
N ASN A 129 -12.15 7.82 -13.04
CA ASN A 129 -11.18 8.76 -12.52
C ASN A 129 -10.45 8.15 -11.33
N VAL A 130 -9.13 8.26 -11.30
CA VAL A 130 -8.29 7.79 -10.20
C VAL A 130 -7.53 8.97 -9.63
N SER A 131 -7.52 9.09 -8.30
CA SER A 131 -6.79 10.12 -7.59
C SER A 131 -6.10 9.55 -6.36
N LYS A 132 -4.94 10.09 -6.00
CA LYS A 132 -4.26 9.75 -4.76
C LYS A 132 -5.00 10.36 -3.58
N LYS A 133 -5.21 9.60 -2.52
CA LYS A 133 -5.82 10.10 -1.28
C LYS A 133 -4.91 11.16 -0.66
N GLY A 134 -5.39 12.42 -0.63
CA GLY A 134 -4.65 13.55 -0.07
C GLY A 134 -3.75 14.34 -1.03
N GLY A 135 -3.82 14.11 -2.34
CA GLY A 135 -3.03 14.86 -3.33
C GLY A 135 -3.61 14.83 -4.74
N VAL A 136 -3.13 15.76 -5.58
CA VAL A 136 -3.55 15.93 -6.99
C VAL A 136 -2.76 15.02 -7.95
N GLN A 137 -1.98 14.10 -7.43
CA GLN A 137 -1.09 13.28 -8.24
C GLN A 137 -1.77 11.96 -8.62
N ASP A 138 -1.65 11.59 -9.89
CA ASP A 138 -2.17 10.36 -10.45
C ASP A 138 -1.63 9.12 -9.70
N CYS A 139 -2.45 8.13 -9.55
CA CYS A 139 -2.09 6.81 -9.12
C CYS A 139 -1.66 5.98 -10.32
#